data_59d70be2ead8ce45ada3a98e0a39de6b
#
_entry.id   59d70be2ead8ce45ada3a98e0a39de6b
#
_cell.length_a   1.000
_cell.length_b   1.000
_cell.length_c   1.000
_cell.angle_alpha   90.00
_cell.angle_beta   90.00
_cell.angle_gamma   90.00
#
_symmetry.space_group_name_H-M   'P 1'
#
loop_
_entity.id
_entity.type
_entity.pdbx_description
1 polymer ?
#
loop_
_entity_poly.entity_id
_entity_poly.type
_entity_poly.pdbx_seq_one_letter_code
_entity_poly.pdbx_strand_id
1 'polypeptide(L)'
;VYIRNAFVMPDSWGRQFKSGLVVYSEKRFANPGDEVKIKVTLKDFNIPSNEGQFNARKYYTSLGFNYCADLSDIVNIQSGSSYISSIYRFADSIKNIYQNVYSEQNAGIMQSIVLGDRSGLDDDVKRMYQKNGISHILAISALHVSLVGMFIYDWLKKKIGRIASACFSTFLIISYLCMTGYSASASRAVIMILVYMLADVLGRTSDMANTLGIASVILLWICLLYTSPSPRDAHE
;
A
#
# COMPACT_ATOMS: atom_id res chain seq x y z
N VAL A 1 -0.37 11.75 4.58
CA VAL A 1 -1.01 10.75 5.46
C VAL A 1 -2.51 10.75 5.24
N TYR A 2 -3.13 9.58 5.11
CA TYR A 2 -4.58 9.43 4.92
C TYR A 2 -5.23 8.98 6.23
N ILE A 3 -6.15 9.78 6.75
CA ILE A 3 -6.90 9.50 7.98
C ILE A 3 -8.37 9.26 7.63
N ARG A 4 -8.83 8.00 7.67
CA ARG A 4 -10.21 7.63 7.27
C ARG A 4 -11.28 8.01 8.29
N ASN A 5 -10.95 7.97 9.57
CA ASN A 5 -11.91 8.19 10.67
C ASN A 5 -11.43 9.36 11.54
N ALA A 6 -11.32 10.55 10.96
CA ALA A 6 -10.99 11.73 11.74
C ALA A 6 -12.23 12.32 12.40
N PHE A 7 -12.15 12.61 13.69
CA PHE A 7 -13.08 13.50 14.36
C PHE A 7 -12.49 14.91 14.31
N VAL A 8 -13.06 15.76 13.48
CA VAL A 8 -12.62 17.14 13.32
C VAL A 8 -13.36 18.00 14.31
N MET A 9 -12.62 18.72 15.16
CA MET A 9 -13.13 19.72 16.08
C MET A 9 -12.64 21.10 15.61
N PRO A 10 -13.48 21.92 14.98
CA PRO A 10 -13.13 23.29 14.64
C PRO A 10 -13.04 24.14 15.92
N ASP A 11 -12.02 24.99 16.02
CA ASP A 11 -11.84 25.89 17.15
C ASP A 11 -13.03 26.88 17.34
N SER A 12 -13.79 27.14 16.26
CA SER A 12 -14.83 28.17 16.23
C SER A 12 -16.27 27.69 16.40
N TRP A 13 -16.57 26.37 16.21
CA TRP A 13 -17.96 25.93 16.06
C TRP A 13 -18.43 24.86 17.05
N GLY A 14 -17.55 24.32 17.87
CA GLY A 14 -17.89 23.37 18.94
C GLY A 14 -18.57 22.04 18.52
N ARG A 15 -18.88 21.83 17.25
CA ARG A 15 -19.49 20.60 16.75
C ARG A 15 -18.44 19.68 16.12
N GLN A 16 -18.34 18.47 16.65
CA GLN A 16 -17.52 17.42 16.06
C GLN A 16 -18.21 16.84 14.83
N PHE A 17 -17.46 16.64 13.75
CA PHE A 17 -17.93 15.85 12.61
C PHE A 17 -16.91 14.78 12.23
N LYS A 18 -17.41 13.64 11.73
CA LYS A 18 -16.58 12.54 11.28
C LYS A 18 -16.35 12.65 9.78
N SER A 19 -15.12 12.67 9.35
CA SER A 19 -14.77 12.72 7.92
C SER A 19 -13.45 12.04 7.63
N GLY A 20 -13.24 11.67 6.36
CA GLY A 20 -11.92 11.33 5.84
C GLY A 20 -11.11 12.59 5.61
N LEU A 21 -9.86 12.59 6.05
CA LEU A 21 -8.95 13.72 5.97
C LEU A 21 -7.63 13.30 5.30
N VAL A 22 -7.18 14.08 4.33
CA VAL A 22 -5.84 13.95 3.73
C VAL A 22 -4.94 14.98 4.39
N VAL A 23 -3.93 14.54 5.15
CA VAL A 23 -2.99 15.44 5.83
C VAL A 23 -1.67 15.46 5.06
N TYR A 24 -1.27 16.63 4.61
CA TYR A 24 0.03 16.86 4.00
C TYR A 24 1.07 17.12 5.08
N SER A 25 2.18 16.38 5.00
CA SER A 25 3.32 16.49 5.91
C SER A 25 4.59 16.09 5.18
N GLU A 26 5.69 16.78 5.44
CA GLU A 26 7.01 16.46 4.85
C GLU A 26 7.53 15.09 5.29
N LYS A 27 7.23 14.69 6.52
CA LYS A 27 7.65 13.40 7.08
C LYS A 27 6.45 12.59 7.54
N ARG A 28 6.58 11.27 7.46
CA ARG A 28 5.59 10.35 8.03
C ARG A 28 5.67 10.44 9.55
N PHE A 29 4.57 10.80 10.20
CA PHE A 29 4.49 10.99 11.66
C PHE A 29 3.71 9.88 12.38
N ALA A 30 2.99 9.02 11.68
CA ALA A 30 2.19 7.95 12.28
C ALA A 30 2.13 6.72 11.39
N ASN A 31 1.96 5.56 12.00
CA ASN A 31 1.78 4.30 11.32
C ASN A 31 0.28 3.97 11.16
N PRO A 32 -0.13 3.20 10.13
CA PRO A 32 -1.49 2.73 10.03
C PRO A 32 -1.90 1.93 11.28
N GLY A 33 -3.05 2.31 11.85
CA GLY A 33 -3.53 1.74 13.10
C GLY A 33 -3.20 2.54 14.36
N ASP A 34 -2.38 3.59 14.25
CA ASP A 34 -2.13 4.50 15.37
C ASP A 34 -3.28 5.51 15.51
N GLU A 35 -3.58 5.87 16.75
CA GLU A 35 -4.48 6.98 17.06
C GLU A 35 -3.66 8.26 17.23
N VAL A 36 -4.02 9.27 16.41
CA VAL A 36 -3.28 10.53 16.39
C VAL A 36 -4.18 11.70 16.75
N LYS A 37 -3.71 12.57 17.62
CA LYS A 37 -4.31 13.87 17.92
C LYS A 37 -3.39 14.94 17.35
N ILE A 38 -3.84 15.62 16.32
CA ILE A 38 -3.06 16.60 15.56
C ILE A 38 -3.82 17.91 15.45
N LYS A 39 -3.08 18.99 15.34
CA LYS A 39 -3.61 20.29 14.96
C LYS A 39 -3.31 20.52 13.48
N VAL A 40 -4.35 20.84 12.72
CA VAL A 40 -4.26 20.97 11.27
C VAL A 40 -4.95 22.23 10.79
N THR A 41 -4.47 22.77 9.70
CA THR A 41 -5.14 23.86 8.98
C THR A 41 -5.87 23.24 7.78
N LEU A 42 -7.21 23.28 7.81
CA LEU A 42 -8.03 22.76 6.72
C LEU A 42 -7.84 23.58 5.46
N LYS A 43 -7.73 22.92 4.33
CA LYS A 43 -7.68 23.48 2.99
C LYS A 43 -8.66 22.78 2.07
N ASP A 44 -9.16 23.51 1.08
CA ASP A 44 -9.91 22.88 -0.01
C ASP A 44 -8.94 22.21 -0.99
N PHE A 45 -9.42 21.15 -1.65
CA PHE A 45 -8.68 20.52 -2.73
C PHE A 45 -8.55 21.48 -3.92
N ASN A 46 -7.39 21.51 -4.55
CA ASN A 46 -7.17 22.28 -5.75
C ASN A 46 -8.15 21.84 -6.84
N ILE A 47 -8.83 22.83 -7.44
CA ILE A 47 -9.71 22.64 -8.58
C ILE A 47 -8.86 22.76 -9.85
N PRO A 48 -9.00 21.89 -10.84
CA PRO A 48 -8.23 22.00 -12.07
C PRO A 48 -8.52 23.33 -12.78
N SER A 49 -7.47 24.01 -13.18
CA SER A 49 -7.57 25.27 -13.92
C SER A 49 -7.72 25.07 -15.43
N ASN A 50 -7.37 23.88 -15.94
CA ASN A 50 -7.38 23.53 -17.36
C ASN A 50 -8.18 22.25 -17.63
N GLU A 51 -8.78 22.16 -18.82
CA GLU A 51 -9.42 20.91 -19.28
C GLU A 51 -8.37 19.80 -19.40
N GLY A 52 -8.67 18.62 -18.82
CA GLY A 52 -7.75 17.48 -18.79
C GLY A 52 -6.81 17.42 -17.58
N GLN A 53 -6.74 18.45 -16.77
CA GLN A 53 -5.95 18.44 -15.54
C GLN A 53 -6.58 17.54 -14.47
N PHE A 54 -5.73 16.86 -13.67
CA PHE A 54 -6.18 15.97 -12.59
C PHE A 54 -7.06 16.71 -11.57
N ASN A 55 -8.28 16.20 -11.36
CA ASN A 55 -9.22 16.75 -10.40
C ASN A 55 -9.06 16.07 -9.04
N ALA A 56 -8.21 16.64 -8.20
CA ALA A 56 -7.92 16.13 -6.86
C ALA A 56 -9.19 16.02 -6.00
N ARG A 57 -10.12 16.98 -6.09
CA ARG A 57 -11.37 16.97 -5.34
C ARG A 57 -12.23 15.75 -5.69
N LYS A 58 -12.49 15.51 -6.98
CA LYS A 58 -13.25 14.33 -7.43
C LYS A 58 -12.60 13.03 -7.01
N TYR A 59 -11.28 12.93 -7.18
CA TYR A 59 -10.52 11.74 -6.85
C TYR A 59 -10.59 11.42 -5.34
N TYR A 60 -10.23 12.37 -4.48
CA TYR A 60 -10.22 12.11 -3.04
C TYR A 60 -11.63 11.94 -2.45
N THR A 61 -12.63 12.66 -2.96
CA THR A 61 -14.03 12.46 -2.54
C THR A 61 -14.54 11.07 -2.90
N SER A 62 -14.16 10.52 -4.07
CA SER A 62 -14.53 9.15 -4.44
C SER A 62 -13.89 8.10 -3.52
N LEU A 63 -12.76 8.40 -2.88
CA LEU A 63 -12.10 7.57 -1.88
C LEU A 63 -12.64 7.78 -0.45
N GLY A 64 -13.60 8.69 -0.26
CA GLY A 64 -14.19 9.01 1.04
C GLY A 64 -13.41 10.06 1.84
N PHE A 65 -12.49 10.81 1.21
CA PHE A 65 -11.77 11.91 1.82
C PHE A 65 -12.37 13.24 1.35
N ASN A 66 -13.00 13.97 2.27
CA ASN A 66 -13.73 15.18 1.91
C ASN A 66 -12.92 16.48 2.14
N TYR A 67 -11.87 16.39 2.94
CA TYR A 67 -11.04 17.54 3.28
C TYR A 67 -9.57 17.23 3.11
N CYS A 68 -8.79 18.25 2.79
CA CYS A 68 -7.34 18.20 2.91
C CYS A 68 -6.87 19.20 3.98
N ALA A 69 -5.71 18.95 4.56
CA ALA A 69 -5.17 19.78 5.61
C ALA A 69 -3.64 19.74 5.60
N ASP A 70 -3.04 20.86 5.99
CA ASP A 70 -1.63 20.90 6.32
C ASP A 70 -1.43 20.62 7.80
N LEU A 71 -0.43 19.82 8.12
CA LEU A 71 -0.06 19.54 9.49
C LEU A 71 0.55 20.80 10.12
N SER A 72 -0.11 21.32 11.18
CA SER A 72 0.42 22.45 11.94
C SER A 72 1.21 21.99 13.15
N ASP A 73 0.69 21.01 13.91
CA ASP A 73 1.35 20.48 15.10
C ASP A 73 0.87 19.06 15.45
N ILE A 74 1.70 18.30 16.14
CA ILE A 74 1.38 16.96 16.61
C ILE A 74 1.19 17.04 18.14
N VAL A 75 -0.05 16.89 18.59
CA VAL A 75 -0.39 16.99 20.02
C VAL A 75 -0.11 15.69 20.75
N ASN A 76 -0.51 14.55 20.19
CA ASN A 76 -0.30 13.23 20.78
C ASN A 76 -0.37 12.14 19.72
N ILE A 77 0.46 11.10 19.88
CA ILE A 77 0.41 9.88 19.08
C ILE A 77 0.33 8.71 20.04
N GLN A 78 -0.75 7.95 19.98
CA GLN A 78 -0.89 6.70 20.72
C GLN A 78 -0.71 5.53 19.76
N SER A 79 0.28 4.70 20.04
CA SER A 79 0.50 3.48 19.27
C SER A 79 -0.70 2.55 19.39
N GLY A 80 -1.32 2.25 18.27
CA GLY A 80 -2.40 1.28 18.23
C GLY A 80 -1.91 -0.12 18.62
N SER A 81 -2.75 -0.87 19.32
CA SER A 81 -2.49 -2.29 19.64
C SER A 81 -2.99 -3.24 18.53
N SER A 82 -3.36 -2.70 17.39
CA SER A 82 -3.89 -3.47 16.24
C SER A 82 -2.80 -4.34 15.60
N TYR A 83 -3.20 -5.49 15.07
CA TYR A 83 -2.36 -6.36 14.24
C TYR A 83 -1.64 -5.58 13.13
N ILE A 84 -2.35 -4.66 12.48
CA ILE A 84 -1.81 -3.79 11.43
C ILE A 84 -0.65 -2.94 11.96
N SER A 85 -0.82 -2.31 13.11
CA SER A 85 0.24 -1.52 13.76
C SER A 85 1.48 -2.37 14.07
N SER A 86 1.30 -3.63 14.47
CA SER A 86 2.41 -4.56 14.72
C SER A 86 3.19 -4.91 13.45
N ILE A 87 2.49 -5.10 12.31
CA ILE A 87 3.11 -5.33 11.00
C ILE A 87 3.96 -4.13 10.58
N TYR A 88 3.44 -2.91 10.74
CA TYR A 88 4.18 -1.71 10.36
C TYR A 88 5.40 -1.47 11.26
N ARG A 89 5.29 -1.74 12.58
CA ARG A 89 6.45 -1.71 13.49
C ARG A 89 7.52 -2.73 13.09
N PHE A 90 7.11 -3.92 12.65
CA PHE A 90 8.04 -4.92 12.11
C PHE A 90 8.72 -4.42 10.83
N ALA A 91 7.97 -3.79 9.91
CA ALA A 91 8.53 -3.16 8.70
C ALA A 91 9.53 -2.05 9.05
N ASP A 92 9.21 -1.20 10.03
CA ASP A 92 10.12 -0.15 10.49
C ASP A 92 11.39 -0.74 11.16
N SER A 93 11.29 -1.86 11.87
CA SER A 93 12.45 -2.57 12.41
C SER A 93 13.36 -3.09 11.29
N ILE A 94 12.80 -3.63 10.21
CA ILE A 94 13.58 -4.07 9.03
C ILE A 94 14.26 -2.87 8.37
N LYS A 95 13.58 -1.71 8.25
CA LYS A 95 14.19 -0.48 7.71
C LYS A 95 15.40 -0.05 8.53
N ASN A 96 15.27 -0.05 9.84
CA ASN A 96 16.37 0.32 10.74
C ASN A 96 17.56 -0.64 10.59
N ILE A 97 17.31 -1.94 10.42
CA ILE A 97 18.38 -2.92 10.15
C ILE A 97 19.08 -2.57 8.83
N TYR A 98 18.34 -2.29 7.77
CA TYR A 98 18.95 -1.93 6.48
C TYR A 98 19.78 -0.64 6.58
N GLN A 99 19.30 0.38 7.29
CA GLN A 99 20.03 1.63 7.50
C GLN A 99 21.31 1.46 8.32
N ASN A 100 21.35 0.49 9.23
CA ASN A 100 22.53 0.21 10.04
C ASN A 100 23.56 -0.66 9.33
N VAL A 101 23.13 -1.51 8.39
CA VAL A 101 24.00 -2.49 7.71
C VAL A 101 24.53 -1.98 6.38
N TYR A 102 23.72 -1.20 5.65
CA TYR A 102 24.05 -0.74 4.31
C TYR A 102 24.31 0.78 4.29
N SER A 103 25.03 1.24 3.25
CA SER A 103 25.11 2.67 2.95
C SER A 103 23.71 3.23 2.65
N GLU A 104 23.50 4.51 2.84
CA GLU A 104 22.21 5.19 2.67
C GLU A 104 21.54 4.87 1.33
N GLN A 105 22.31 4.91 0.23
CA GLN A 105 21.82 4.57 -1.11
C GLN A 105 21.39 3.10 -1.22
N ASN A 106 22.20 2.16 -0.73
CA ASN A 106 21.88 0.74 -0.80
C ASN A 106 20.71 0.37 0.13
N ALA A 107 20.62 0.99 1.30
CA ALA A 107 19.49 0.84 2.20
C ALA A 107 18.18 1.29 1.53
N GLY A 108 18.17 2.44 0.84
CA GLY A 108 17.02 2.93 0.09
C GLY A 108 16.59 1.97 -1.02
N ILE A 109 17.56 1.39 -1.76
CA ILE A 109 17.27 0.38 -2.79
C ILE A 109 16.63 -0.87 -2.16
N MET A 110 17.21 -1.42 -1.08
CA MET A 110 16.68 -2.60 -0.40
C MET A 110 15.28 -2.37 0.18
N GLN A 111 15.04 -1.21 0.79
CA GLN A 111 13.72 -0.83 1.29
C GLN A 111 12.69 -0.75 0.16
N SER A 112 13.07 -0.20 -0.98
CA SER A 112 12.22 -0.11 -2.17
C SER A 112 11.84 -1.49 -2.72
N ILE A 113 12.80 -2.41 -2.82
CA ILE A 113 12.59 -3.76 -3.39
C ILE A 113 11.79 -4.65 -2.43
N VAL A 114 12.11 -4.64 -1.14
CA VAL A 114 11.55 -5.59 -0.15
C VAL A 114 10.29 -5.06 0.50
N LEU A 115 10.27 -3.79 0.89
CA LEU A 115 9.14 -3.16 1.61
C LEU A 115 8.25 -2.30 0.71
N GLY A 116 8.68 -2.01 -0.52
CA GLY A 116 7.98 -1.10 -1.44
C GLY A 116 8.07 0.37 -1.05
N ASP A 117 8.88 0.68 -0.07
CA ASP A 117 9.05 2.06 0.39
C ASP A 117 10.14 2.76 -0.39
N ARG A 118 9.72 3.72 -1.20
CA ARG A 118 10.60 4.51 -2.07
C ARG A 118 11.01 5.84 -1.45
N SER A 119 10.64 6.11 -0.20
CA SER A 119 10.90 7.40 0.45
C SER A 119 12.39 7.66 0.68
N GLY A 120 13.19 6.60 0.85
CA GLY A 120 14.64 6.67 1.01
C GLY A 120 15.44 6.50 -0.28
N LEU A 121 14.78 6.51 -1.44
CA LEU A 121 15.45 6.32 -2.73
C LEU A 121 15.93 7.67 -3.27
N ASP A 122 17.22 7.78 -3.52
CA ASP A 122 17.83 8.96 -4.14
C ASP A 122 17.32 9.15 -5.58
N ASP A 123 17.01 10.40 -5.95
CA ASP A 123 16.50 10.73 -7.28
C ASP A 123 17.50 10.40 -8.39
N ASP A 124 18.79 10.48 -8.14
CA ASP A 124 19.84 10.12 -9.12
C ASP A 124 19.84 8.61 -9.36
N VAL A 125 19.71 7.80 -8.32
CA VAL A 125 19.53 6.34 -8.43
C VAL A 125 18.28 6.01 -9.22
N LYS A 126 17.16 6.65 -8.91
CA LYS A 126 15.88 6.47 -9.61
C LYS A 126 16.00 6.79 -11.12
N ARG A 127 16.64 7.92 -11.46
CA ARG A 127 16.93 8.29 -12.86
C ARG A 127 17.83 7.29 -13.57
N MET A 128 18.85 6.77 -12.88
CA MET A 128 19.77 5.76 -13.43
C MET A 128 19.01 4.47 -13.78
N TYR A 129 18.13 3.98 -12.87
CA TYR A 129 17.30 2.81 -13.13
C TYR A 129 16.29 3.05 -14.26
N GLN A 130 15.74 4.26 -14.36
CA GLN A 130 14.85 4.66 -15.48
C GLN A 130 15.58 4.68 -16.81
N LYS A 131 16.78 5.28 -16.88
CA LYS A 131 17.59 5.33 -18.11
C LYS A 131 17.99 3.93 -18.61
N ASN A 132 18.23 3.01 -17.69
CA ASN A 132 18.57 1.62 -18.01
C ASN A 132 17.34 0.73 -18.28
N GLY A 133 16.10 1.27 -18.23
CA GLY A 133 14.88 0.52 -18.47
C GLY A 133 14.52 -0.51 -17.38
N ILE A 134 15.23 -0.50 -16.23
CA ILE A 134 15.04 -1.46 -15.12
C ILE A 134 14.34 -0.88 -13.91
N SER A 135 13.63 0.23 -14.08
CA SER A 135 12.86 0.88 -13.00
C SER A 135 11.79 -0.02 -12.37
N HIS A 136 11.34 -1.03 -13.11
CA HIS A 136 10.38 -2.03 -12.61
C HIS A 136 10.94 -2.90 -11.47
N ILE A 137 12.28 -3.03 -11.35
CA ILE A 137 12.93 -3.78 -10.27
C ILE A 137 12.81 -3.02 -8.94
N LEU A 138 12.79 -1.68 -8.97
CA LEU A 138 12.58 -0.84 -7.78
C LEU A 138 11.14 -0.85 -7.26
N ALA A 139 10.23 -1.46 -8.02
CA ALA A 139 8.87 -1.70 -7.56
C ALA A 139 8.77 -3.14 -7.05
N ILE A 140 7.99 -3.35 -5.97
CA ILE A 140 7.61 -4.72 -5.61
C ILE A 140 6.92 -5.33 -6.82
N SER A 141 7.60 -6.31 -7.43
CA SER A 141 7.04 -6.96 -8.60
C SER A 141 6.05 -8.05 -8.16
N ALA A 142 4.96 -8.17 -8.90
CA ALA A 142 4.01 -9.25 -8.73
C ALA A 142 4.70 -10.63 -8.78
N LEU A 143 5.76 -10.73 -9.56
CA LEU A 143 6.55 -11.96 -9.72
C LEU A 143 7.19 -12.41 -8.40
N HIS A 144 7.83 -11.50 -7.66
CA HIS A 144 8.47 -11.84 -6.38
C HIS A 144 7.43 -12.34 -5.37
N VAL A 145 6.30 -11.64 -5.26
CA VAL A 145 5.20 -12.03 -4.37
C VAL A 145 4.64 -13.39 -4.77
N SER A 146 4.45 -13.62 -6.07
CA SER A 146 3.91 -14.88 -6.59
C SER A 146 4.86 -16.06 -6.36
N LEU A 147 6.14 -15.89 -6.69
CA LEU A 147 7.13 -16.97 -6.52
C LEU A 147 7.26 -17.37 -5.05
N VAL A 148 7.44 -16.38 -4.16
CA VAL A 148 7.60 -16.65 -2.72
C VAL A 148 6.31 -17.25 -2.15
N GLY A 149 5.15 -16.69 -2.49
CA GLY A 149 3.86 -17.16 -1.99
C GLY A 149 3.54 -18.58 -2.43
N MET A 150 3.73 -18.91 -3.72
CA MET A 150 3.51 -20.24 -4.25
C MET A 150 4.51 -21.25 -3.67
N PHE A 151 5.79 -20.88 -3.57
CA PHE A 151 6.82 -21.75 -2.99
C PHE A 151 6.49 -22.11 -1.54
N ILE A 152 6.12 -21.14 -0.72
CA ILE A 152 5.72 -21.37 0.69
C ILE A 152 4.52 -22.31 0.74
N TYR A 153 3.50 -22.05 -0.08
CA TYR A 153 2.29 -22.88 -0.13
C TYR A 153 2.61 -24.32 -0.52
N ASP A 154 3.33 -24.56 -1.61
CA ASP A 154 3.64 -25.89 -2.12
C ASP A 154 4.57 -26.68 -1.18
N TRP A 155 5.48 -25.99 -0.50
CA TRP A 155 6.33 -26.59 0.51
C TRP A 155 5.55 -27.02 1.76
N LEU A 156 4.68 -26.14 2.27
CA LEU A 156 3.83 -26.42 3.43
C LEU A 156 2.79 -27.51 3.13
N LYS A 157 2.20 -27.50 1.93
CA LYS A 157 1.20 -28.46 1.50
C LYS A 157 1.67 -29.90 1.64
N LYS A 158 2.96 -30.16 1.39
CA LYS A 158 3.57 -31.50 1.54
C LYS A 158 3.70 -31.91 3.01
N LYS A 159 3.70 -30.97 3.96
CA LYS A 159 3.92 -31.23 5.39
C LYS A 159 2.63 -31.25 6.23
N ILE A 160 1.76 -30.29 6.01
CA ILE A 160 0.57 -30.04 6.87
C ILE A 160 -0.77 -30.20 6.14
N GLY A 161 -0.73 -30.57 4.86
CA GLY A 161 -1.94 -30.76 4.04
C GLY A 161 -2.43 -29.47 3.36
N ARG A 162 -3.41 -29.62 2.46
CA ARG A 162 -3.84 -28.52 1.55
C ARG A 162 -4.51 -27.36 2.29
N ILE A 163 -5.48 -27.66 3.16
CA ILE A 163 -6.29 -26.62 3.81
C ILE A 163 -5.45 -25.81 4.80
N ALA A 164 -4.70 -26.50 5.67
CA ALA A 164 -3.87 -25.83 6.67
C ALA A 164 -2.78 -24.96 6.01
N SER A 165 -2.15 -25.47 4.93
CA SER A 165 -1.14 -24.70 4.18
C SER A 165 -1.76 -23.50 3.48
N ALA A 166 -2.97 -23.62 2.91
CA ALA A 166 -3.68 -22.50 2.30
C ALA A 166 -4.00 -21.40 3.32
N CYS A 167 -4.52 -21.75 4.50
CA CYS A 167 -4.81 -20.78 5.55
C CYS A 167 -3.54 -20.05 6.02
N PHE A 168 -2.46 -20.80 6.29
CA PHE A 168 -1.20 -20.21 6.76
C PHE A 168 -0.55 -19.33 5.70
N SER A 169 -0.47 -19.80 4.45
CA SER A 169 0.11 -19.03 3.34
C SER A 169 -0.71 -17.78 3.03
N THR A 170 -2.05 -17.86 3.07
CA THR A 170 -2.94 -16.71 2.92
C THR A 170 -2.67 -15.66 3.99
N PHE A 171 -2.52 -16.09 5.24
CA PHE A 171 -2.20 -15.18 6.35
C PHE A 171 -0.87 -14.46 6.13
N LEU A 172 0.19 -15.19 5.74
CA LEU A 172 1.51 -14.60 5.46
C LEU A 172 1.48 -13.62 4.29
N ILE A 173 0.82 -13.99 3.19
CA ILE A 173 0.76 -13.16 1.99
C ILE A 173 -0.05 -11.87 2.24
N ILE A 174 -1.16 -11.96 2.97
CA ILE A 174 -1.95 -10.78 3.36
C ILE A 174 -1.15 -9.89 4.32
N SER A 175 -0.41 -10.47 5.28
CA SER A 175 0.48 -9.72 6.17
C SER A 175 1.55 -8.96 5.39
N TYR A 176 2.15 -9.61 4.40
CA TYR A 176 3.12 -8.98 3.52
C TYR A 176 2.50 -7.86 2.66
N LEU A 177 1.28 -8.09 2.12
CA LEU A 177 0.55 -7.05 1.38
C LEU A 177 0.26 -5.81 2.25
N CYS A 178 -0.13 -6.01 3.52
CA CYS A 178 -0.29 -4.91 4.47
C CYS A 178 1.04 -4.18 4.70
N MET A 179 2.14 -4.91 4.87
CA MET A 179 3.47 -4.35 5.09
C MET A 179 3.92 -3.47 3.92
N THR A 180 3.59 -3.85 2.68
CA THR A 180 3.97 -3.14 1.45
C THR A 180 3.03 -2.00 1.07
N GLY A 181 2.07 -1.66 1.93
CA GLY A 181 1.15 -0.53 1.73
C GLY A 181 0.13 -0.72 0.62
N TYR A 182 -0.28 -1.96 0.32
CA TYR A 182 -1.30 -2.29 -0.68
C TYR A 182 -0.98 -1.81 -2.10
N SER A 183 0.27 -1.96 -2.54
CA SER A 183 0.62 -1.59 -3.91
C SER A 183 -0.26 -2.34 -4.93
N ALA A 184 -0.68 -1.66 -6.01
CA ALA A 184 -1.57 -2.24 -7.02
C ALA A 184 -0.98 -3.51 -7.68
N SER A 185 0.35 -3.56 -7.84
CA SER A 185 1.05 -4.73 -8.39
C SER A 185 1.02 -5.92 -7.43
N ALA A 186 1.31 -5.69 -6.13
CA ALA A 186 1.27 -6.74 -5.12
C ALA A 186 -0.17 -7.24 -4.89
N SER A 187 -1.16 -6.35 -4.88
CA SER A 187 -2.58 -6.74 -4.73
C SER A 187 -3.04 -7.69 -5.84
N ARG A 188 -2.64 -7.42 -7.10
CA ARG A 188 -2.94 -8.33 -8.23
C ARG A 188 -2.31 -9.70 -8.03
N ALA A 189 -1.04 -9.75 -7.64
CA ALA A 189 -0.34 -11.01 -7.39
C ALA A 189 -1.02 -11.82 -6.27
N VAL A 190 -1.37 -11.16 -5.17
CA VAL A 190 -2.06 -11.79 -4.04
C VAL A 190 -3.39 -12.39 -4.48
N ILE A 191 -4.22 -11.67 -5.24
CA ILE A 191 -5.50 -12.19 -5.75
C ILE A 191 -5.27 -13.43 -6.61
N MET A 192 -4.28 -13.40 -7.52
CA MET A 192 -3.97 -14.56 -8.37
C MET A 192 -3.55 -15.77 -7.54
N ILE A 193 -2.70 -15.59 -6.52
CA ILE A 193 -2.27 -16.67 -5.63
C ILE A 193 -3.45 -17.23 -4.83
N LEU A 194 -4.32 -16.37 -4.32
CA LEU A 194 -5.51 -16.81 -3.58
C LEU A 194 -6.45 -17.65 -4.45
N VAL A 195 -6.67 -17.24 -5.70
CA VAL A 195 -7.47 -18.01 -6.66
C VAL A 195 -6.81 -19.36 -6.96
N TYR A 196 -5.50 -19.38 -7.14
CA TYR A 196 -4.73 -20.61 -7.32
C TYR A 196 -4.89 -21.57 -6.12
N MET A 197 -4.66 -21.07 -4.90
CA MET A 197 -4.80 -21.87 -3.68
C MET A 197 -6.24 -22.40 -3.50
N LEU A 198 -7.23 -21.56 -3.79
CA LEU A 198 -8.64 -21.94 -3.72
C LEU A 198 -8.96 -23.08 -4.69
N ALA A 199 -8.48 -23.00 -5.93
CA ALA A 199 -8.67 -24.05 -6.93
C ALA A 199 -8.05 -25.37 -6.47
N ASP A 200 -6.83 -25.34 -5.92
CA ASP A 200 -6.15 -26.51 -5.42
C ASP A 200 -6.85 -27.14 -4.19
N VAL A 201 -7.34 -26.32 -3.25
CA VAL A 201 -8.13 -26.78 -2.09
C VAL A 201 -9.43 -27.44 -2.54
N LEU A 202 -10.09 -26.91 -3.58
CA LEU A 202 -11.29 -27.50 -4.18
C LEU A 202 -11.01 -28.77 -5.02
N GLY A 203 -9.74 -29.18 -5.12
CA GLY A 203 -9.33 -30.35 -5.89
C GLY A 203 -9.45 -30.18 -7.40
N ARG A 204 -9.52 -28.92 -7.89
CA ARG A 204 -9.55 -28.62 -9.31
C ARG A 204 -8.15 -28.34 -9.82
N THR A 205 -7.86 -28.79 -11.04
CA THR A 205 -6.64 -28.40 -11.74
C THR A 205 -6.74 -26.90 -12.05
N SER A 206 -5.82 -26.12 -11.49
CA SER A 206 -5.73 -24.69 -11.81
C SER A 206 -5.09 -24.55 -13.20
N ASP A 207 -5.90 -24.23 -14.19
CA ASP A 207 -5.40 -23.74 -15.46
C ASP A 207 -5.00 -22.27 -15.32
N MET A 208 -3.80 -21.92 -15.78
CA MET A 208 -3.24 -20.57 -15.63
C MET A 208 -4.14 -19.53 -16.34
N ALA A 209 -4.74 -19.87 -17.48
CA ALA A 209 -5.65 -18.99 -18.19
C ALA A 209 -6.94 -18.71 -17.42
N ASN A 210 -7.54 -19.74 -16.83
CA ASN A 210 -8.74 -19.59 -16.01
C ASN A 210 -8.46 -18.81 -14.71
N THR A 211 -7.31 -19.04 -14.08
CA THR A 211 -6.89 -18.29 -12.88
C THR A 211 -6.70 -16.82 -13.20
N LEU A 212 -6.05 -16.52 -14.34
CA LEU A 212 -5.86 -15.15 -14.80
C LEU A 212 -7.20 -14.48 -15.15
N GLY A 213 -8.11 -15.20 -15.80
CA GLY A 213 -9.45 -14.72 -16.16
C GLY A 213 -10.26 -14.34 -14.90
N ILE A 214 -10.34 -15.22 -13.93
CA ILE A 214 -11.05 -14.98 -12.66
C ILE A 214 -10.41 -13.82 -11.89
N ALA A 215 -9.08 -13.82 -11.76
CA ALA A 215 -8.37 -12.74 -11.11
C ALA A 215 -8.59 -11.40 -11.80
N SER A 216 -8.64 -11.36 -13.13
CA SER A 216 -8.93 -10.15 -13.91
C SER A 216 -10.33 -9.63 -13.65
N VAL A 217 -11.33 -10.49 -13.59
CA VAL A 217 -12.73 -10.10 -13.27
C VAL A 217 -12.82 -9.52 -11.86
N ILE A 218 -12.21 -10.19 -10.88
CA ILE A 218 -12.17 -9.70 -9.49
C ILE A 218 -11.47 -8.34 -9.41
N LEU A 219 -10.33 -8.19 -10.11
CA LEU A 219 -9.58 -6.95 -10.15
C LEU A 219 -10.36 -5.82 -10.83
N LEU A 220 -11.03 -6.10 -11.93
CA LEU A 220 -11.89 -5.12 -12.58
C LEU A 220 -13.01 -4.68 -11.65
N TRP A 221 -13.63 -5.60 -10.92
CA TRP A 221 -14.70 -5.27 -9.99
C TRP A 221 -14.22 -4.42 -8.80
N ILE A 222 -13.06 -4.76 -8.23
CA ILE A 222 -12.46 -4.01 -7.11
C ILE A 222 -11.79 -2.73 -7.62
N CYS A 223 -11.16 -2.77 -8.79
CA CYS A 223 -10.35 -1.69 -9.36
C CYS A 223 -11.12 -0.76 -10.30
N LEU A 224 -12.37 -1.04 -10.63
CA LEU A 224 -13.21 -0.12 -11.41
C LEU A 224 -13.49 1.18 -10.60
N LEU A 225 -13.34 1.11 -9.27
CA LEU A 225 -13.30 2.26 -8.37
C LEU A 225 -11.90 2.89 -8.25
N TYR A 226 -10.86 2.19 -8.71
CA TYR A 226 -9.47 2.62 -8.72
C TYR A 226 -9.07 2.88 -10.16
N THR A 227 -9.49 4.01 -10.71
CA THR A 227 -8.92 4.47 -11.98
C THR A 227 -7.41 4.55 -11.79
N SER A 228 -6.70 3.63 -12.43
CA SER A 228 -5.24 3.73 -12.54
C SER A 228 -4.96 5.10 -13.15
N PRO A 229 -4.21 5.98 -12.49
CA PRO A 229 -3.82 7.24 -13.10
C PRO A 229 -3.16 6.90 -14.43
N SER A 230 -3.62 7.56 -15.49
CA SER A 230 -3.03 7.40 -16.81
C SER A 230 -1.54 7.71 -16.72
N PRO A 231 -0.64 7.02 -17.44
CA PRO A 231 0.77 7.41 -17.54
C PRO A 231 0.98 8.87 -17.94
N ARG A 232 -0.03 9.52 -18.53
CA ARG A 232 -0.03 10.96 -18.85
C ARG A 232 -0.17 11.86 -17.62
N ASP A 233 -0.81 11.37 -16.55
CA ASP A 233 -1.01 12.14 -15.31
C ASP A 233 0.22 12.09 -14.38
N ALA A 234 1.25 11.33 -14.73
CA ALA A 234 2.50 11.20 -13.98
C ALA A 234 3.63 12.13 -14.48
N HIS A 235 3.36 12.98 -15.48
CA HIS A 235 4.35 13.85 -16.10
C HIS A 235 4.03 15.35 -15.97
N GLU A 236 3.07 15.75 -15.13
CA GLU A 236 2.84 17.15 -14.78
C GLU A 236 3.11 17.41 -13.29
#